data_b7bdc7833b0fd6382496e2a146250ef8
#
_entry.id   b7bdc7833b0fd6382496e2a146250ef8
#
_cell.length_a   1.000
_cell.length_b   1.000
_cell.length_c   1.000
_cell.angle_alpha   90.00
_cell.angle_beta   90.00
_cell.angle_gamma   90.00
#
_symmetry.space_group_name_H-M   'P 1'
#
loop_
_entity.id
_entity.type
_entity.pdbx_description
1 polymer ?
#
loop_
_entity_poly.entity_id
_entity_poly.type
_entity_poly.pdbx_seq_one_letter_code
_entity_poly.pdbx_strand_id
1 'polypeptide(L)'
;MGVDLRHGGNREAAAARLNCPPSQLLDASASLVPWSSRWQRIGLSAWRDYPDRSQVLLRERIGVLHGVEPSFVLPGNGAAELFTWAARDAAEQGLSVLAAPGFADYKRALRCWSATSRQQQLPLLWDEGFPKPSPDPGEGSVLWICNPHNPTGQLWSRASLQPLLERYALVIC
;
A
#
# COMPACT_ATOMS: atom_id res chain seq x y z
N MET A 1 19.22 -19.67 -7.74
CA MET A 1 18.01 -19.00 -8.23
C MET A 1 17.34 -18.34 -7.03
N GLY A 2 17.43 -17.03 -6.92
CA GLY A 2 16.75 -16.30 -5.83
C GLY A 2 15.25 -16.39 -6.01
N VAL A 3 14.54 -16.82 -4.97
CA VAL A 3 13.07 -16.76 -4.95
C VAL A 3 12.69 -15.28 -5.00
N ASP A 4 11.89 -14.89 -5.99
CA ASP A 4 11.32 -13.53 -6.02
C ASP A 4 10.23 -13.44 -4.94
N LEU A 5 10.63 -12.92 -3.78
CA LEU A 5 9.76 -12.81 -2.59
C LEU A 5 8.91 -11.53 -2.59
N ARG A 6 8.86 -10.79 -3.72
CA ARG A 6 8.25 -9.47 -3.73
C ARG A 6 6.73 -9.50 -3.62
N HIS A 7 6.08 -10.49 -4.22
CA HIS A 7 4.61 -10.65 -4.17
C HIS A 7 4.20 -12.12 -4.22
N GLY A 8 3.12 -12.46 -3.50
CA GLY A 8 2.43 -13.74 -3.62
C GLY A 8 1.57 -13.83 -4.88
N GLY A 9 0.81 -14.92 -5.04
CA GLY A 9 -0.17 -15.10 -6.10
C GLY A 9 0.38 -15.69 -7.41
N ASN A 10 1.66 -16.05 -7.49
CA ASN A 10 2.23 -16.67 -8.68
C ASN A 10 2.07 -18.20 -8.65
N ARG A 11 0.82 -18.66 -8.79
CA ARG A 11 0.45 -20.08 -8.73
C ARG A 11 1.13 -20.91 -9.82
N GLU A 12 1.26 -20.37 -11.02
CA GLU A 12 1.89 -21.07 -12.15
C GLU A 12 3.35 -21.39 -11.88
N ALA A 13 4.12 -20.42 -11.41
CA ALA A 13 5.52 -20.62 -11.04
C ALA A 13 5.67 -21.60 -9.85
N ALA A 14 4.76 -21.55 -8.88
CA ALA A 14 4.74 -22.48 -7.76
C ALA A 14 4.42 -23.92 -8.23
N ALA A 15 3.43 -24.07 -9.10
CA ALA A 15 3.03 -25.34 -9.69
C ALA A 15 4.18 -25.98 -10.49
N ALA A 16 4.84 -25.22 -11.32
CA ALA A 16 6.01 -25.68 -12.08
C ALA A 16 7.14 -26.14 -11.15
N ARG A 17 7.43 -25.40 -10.08
CA ARG A 17 8.46 -25.76 -9.12
C ARG A 17 8.14 -27.03 -8.34
N LEU A 18 6.86 -27.22 -8.00
CA LEU A 18 6.38 -28.38 -7.24
C LEU A 18 6.00 -29.58 -8.12
N ASN A 19 6.12 -29.42 -9.43
CA ASN A 19 5.74 -30.42 -10.44
C ASN A 19 4.31 -30.95 -10.24
N CYS A 20 3.36 -30.03 -10.02
CA CYS A 20 1.94 -30.36 -9.86
C CYS A 20 1.07 -29.39 -10.63
N PRO A 21 -0.18 -29.74 -11.00
CA PRO A 21 -1.08 -28.80 -11.63
C PRO A 21 -1.48 -27.66 -10.68
N PRO A 22 -1.69 -26.43 -11.19
CA PRO A 22 -2.10 -25.28 -10.36
C PRO A 22 -3.39 -25.50 -9.57
N SER A 23 -4.28 -26.36 -10.06
CA SER A 23 -5.54 -26.73 -9.39
C SER A 23 -5.36 -27.51 -8.08
N GLN A 24 -4.18 -28.10 -7.87
CA GLN A 24 -3.85 -28.80 -6.62
C GLN A 24 -3.22 -27.88 -5.57
N LEU A 25 -2.96 -26.63 -5.92
CA LEU A 25 -2.36 -25.67 -4.98
C LEU A 25 -3.42 -24.84 -4.27
N LEU A 26 -3.33 -24.82 -2.95
CA LEU A 26 -4.00 -23.83 -2.12
C LEU A 26 -3.07 -22.63 -1.98
N ASP A 27 -3.42 -21.51 -2.62
CA ASP A 27 -2.60 -20.29 -2.57
C ASP A 27 -3.04 -19.41 -1.40
N ALA A 28 -2.21 -19.37 -0.36
CA ALA A 28 -2.37 -18.49 0.79
C ALA A 28 -1.32 -17.35 0.79
N SER A 29 -0.64 -17.12 -0.34
CA SER A 29 0.46 -16.14 -0.44
C SER A 29 0.00 -14.75 -0.86
N ALA A 30 -1.26 -14.56 -1.21
CA ALA A 30 -1.83 -13.29 -1.62
C ALA A 30 -3.15 -12.99 -0.89
N SER A 31 -3.29 -11.76 -0.40
CA SER A 31 -4.52 -11.28 0.25
C SER A 31 -5.57 -10.87 -0.80
N LEU A 32 -6.06 -11.84 -1.54
CA LEU A 32 -7.12 -11.64 -2.53
C LEU A 32 -8.47 -12.13 -2.01
N VAL A 33 -9.53 -11.40 -2.34
CA VAL A 33 -10.89 -11.87 -2.04
C VAL A 33 -11.20 -13.14 -2.85
N PRO A 34 -11.80 -14.17 -2.24
CA PRO A 34 -12.05 -15.45 -2.92
C PRO A 34 -13.24 -15.43 -3.89
N TRP A 35 -13.94 -14.33 -3.99
CA TRP A 35 -15.10 -14.16 -4.89
C TRP A 35 -14.81 -13.14 -5.98
N SER A 36 -15.41 -13.33 -7.16
CA SER A 36 -15.34 -12.37 -8.26
C SER A 36 -16.32 -11.21 -8.05
N SER A 37 -15.95 -10.03 -8.54
CA SER A 37 -16.86 -8.89 -8.60
C SER A 37 -18.08 -9.18 -9.48
N ARG A 38 -19.22 -8.56 -9.16
CA ARG A 38 -20.44 -8.66 -9.96
C ARG A 38 -20.39 -7.74 -11.19
N TRP A 39 -19.45 -8.01 -12.09
CA TRP A 39 -19.25 -7.21 -13.33
C TRP A 39 -20.45 -7.22 -14.28
N GLN A 40 -21.34 -8.19 -14.14
CA GLN A 40 -22.51 -8.39 -15.00
C GLN A 40 -23.49 -7.19 -15.05
N ARG A 41 -23.31 -6.21 -14.17
CA ARG A 41 -24.15 -4.99 -14.12
C ARG A 41 -23.55 -3.81 -14.92
N ILE A 42 -22.33 -3.95 -15.44
CA ILE A 42 -21.71 -2.89 -16.23
C ILE A 42 -22.11 -3.12 -17.68
N GLY A 43 -22.92 -2.21 -18.23
CA GLY A 43 -23.32 -2.26 -19.63
C GLY A 43 -22.11 -2.04 -20.55
N LEU A 44 -22.10 -2.71 -21.70
CA LEU A 44 -21.03 -2.56 -22.71
C LEU A 44 -20.86 -1.10 -23.18
N SER A 45 -21.90 -0.28 -23.08
CA SER A 45 -21.84 1.15 -23.39
C SER A 45 -20.85 1.93 -22.51
N ALA A 46 -20.59 1.46 -21.29
CA ALA A 46 -19.63 2.09 -20.40
C ALA A 46 -18.17 1.98 -20.89
N TRP A 47 -17.91 1.09 -21.84
CA TRP A 47 -16.57 0.86 -22.42
C TRP A 47 -16.31 1.60 -23.72
N ARG A 48 -17.34 2.30 -24.23
CA ARG A 48 -17.26 2.99 -25.54
C ARG A 48 -16.57 4.33 -25.46
N ASP A 49 -16.83 5.07 -24.41
CA ASP A 49 -16.42 6.47 -24.30
C ASP A 49 -15.13 6.57 -23.45
N TYR A 50 -14.33 7.61 -23.69
CA TYR A 50 -13.19 7.90 -22.83
C TYR A 50 -13.67 8.20 -21.40
N PRO A 51 -12.90 7.79 -20.39
CA PRO A 51 -13.18 8.16 -19.01
C PRO A 51 -13.23 9.69 -18.82
N ASP A 52 -14.10 10.15 -17.93
CA ASP A 52 -14.10 11.56 -17.50
C ASP A 52 -12.72 11.91 -16.91
N ARG A 53 -12.04 12.88 -17.53
CA ARG A 53 -10.71 13.33 -17.11
C ARG A 53 -10.68 13.86 -15.67
N SER A 54 -11.76 14.51 -15.27
CA SER A 54 -11.91 15.12 -13.93
C SER A 54 -12.34 14.10 -12.89
N GLN A 55 -12.86 12.95 -13.31
CA GLN A 55 -13.37 11.86 -12.47
C GLN A 55 -14.34 12.35 -11.38
N VAL A 56 -15.14 13.39 -11.69
CA VAL A 56 -15.99 14.11 -10.73
C VAL A 56 -16.90 13.16 -9.98
N LEU A 57 -17.70 12.35 -10.70
CA LEU A 57 -18.63 11.41 -10.08
C LEU A 57 -17.92 10.38 -9.19
N LEU A 58 -16.78 9.88 -9.61
CA LEU A 58 -16.00 8.91 -8.82
C LEU A 58 -15.51 9.55 -7.52
N ARG A 59 -14.94 10.76 -7.60
CA ARG A 59 -14.44 11.50 -6.44
C ARG A 59 -15.56 11.84 -5.46
N GLU A 60 -16.73 12.28 -5.96
CA GLU A 60 -17.90 12.54 -5.14
C GLU A 60 -18.39 11.27 -4.43
N ARG A 61 -18.49 10.14 -5.14
CA ARG A 61 -18.92 8.87 -4.54
C ARG A 61 -17.95 8.37 -3.48
N ILE A 62 -16.66 8.47 -3.72
CA ILE A 62 -15.63 8.13 -2.73
C ILE A 62 -15.71 9.11 -1.54
N GLY A 63 -15.85 10.40 -1.80
CA GLY A 63 -15.99 11.42 -0.76
C GLY A 63 -17.16 11.14 0.18
N VAL A 64 -18.34 10.84 -0.38
CA VAL A 64 -19.53 10.45 0.41
C VAL A 64 -19.28 9.18 1.20
N LEU A 65 -18.65 8.16 0.60
CA LEU A 65 -18.39 6.87 1.27
C LEU A 65 -17.47 7.02 2.47
N HIS A 66 -16.47 7.90 2.38
CA HIS A 66 -15.44 8.06 3.41
C HIS A 66 -15.59 9.32 4.26
N GLY A 67 -16.61 10.14 4.02
CA GLY A 67 -16.86 11.38 4.76
C GLY A 67 -15.77 12.43 4.55
N VAL A 68 -15.20 12.50 3.34
CA VAL A 68 -14.18 13.48 2.96
C VAL A 68 -14.61 14.31 1.77
N GLU A 69 -14.11 15.54 1.68
CA GLU A 69 -14.36 16.40 0.53
C GLU A 69 -13.79 15.79 -0.76
N PRO A 70 -14.53 15.82 -1.88
CA PRO A 70 -14.05 15.26 -3.15
C PRO A 70 -12.72 15.83 -3.64
N SER A 71 -12.39 17.06 -3.22
CA SER A 71 -11.10 17.69 -3.52
C SER A 71 -9.89 16.97 -2.92
N PHE A 72 -10.09 16.21 -1.84
CA PHE A 72 -9.05 15.38 -1.21
C PHE A 72 -8.96 13.96 -1.77
N VAL A 73 -9.77 13.64 -2.79
CA VAL A 73 -9.77 12.31 -3.40
C VAL A 73 -8.97 12.34 -4.70
N LEU A 74 -7.94 11.52 -4.78
CA LEU A 74 -7.17 11.25 -5.99
C LEU A 74 -7.35 9.78 -6.41
N PRO A 75 -8.20 9.47 -7.39
CA PRO A 75 -8.32 8.13 -7.94
C PRO A 75 -7.11 7.77 -8.80
N GLY A 76 -6.77 6.47 -8.85
CA GLY A 76 -5.68 5.96 -9.66
C GLY A 76 -5.90 4.51 -10.10
N ASN A 77 -5.02 4.00 -10.95
CA ASN A 77 -5.06 2.63 -11.48
C ASN A 77 -4.46 1.65 -10.45
N GLY A 78 -5.14 1.53 -9.32
CA GLY A 78 -4.72 0.71 -8.19
C GLY A 78 -3.68 1.39 -7.30
N ALA A 79 -3.44 0.77 -6.14
CA ALA A 79 -2.55 1.30 -5.12
C ALA A 79 -1.10 1.47 -5.59
N ALA A 80 -0.62 0.64 -6.52
CA ALA A 80 0.75 0.73 -7.02
C ALA A 80 1.05 2.06 -7.73
N GLU A 81 0.10 2.60 -8.51
CA GLU A 81 0.21 3.92 -9.10
C GLU A 81 0.22 5.01 -8.02
N LEU A 82 -0.74 4.95 -7.09
CA LEU A 82 -0.86 5.94 -6.02
C LEU A 82 0.38 5.95 -5.10
N PHE A 83 0.95 4.80 -4.79
CA PHE A 83 2.23 4.73 -4.06
C PHE A 83 3.37 5.41 -4.83
N THR A 84 3.37 5.31 -6.16
CA THR A 84 4.39 5.97 -6.97
C THR A 84 4.26 7.49 -6.89
N TRP A 85 3.04 8.03 -6.90
CA TRP A 85 2.81 9.46 -6.71
C TRP A 85 3.12 9.93 -5.29
N ALA A 86 2.70 9.19 -4.27
CA ALA A 86 3.05 9.48 -2.88
C ALA A 86 4.58 9.46 -2.65
N ALA A 87 5.28 8.57 -3.34
CA ALA A 87 6.74 8.50 -3.26
C ALA A 87 7.44 9.70 -3.90
N ARG A 88 6.84 10.37 -4.89
CA ARG A 88 7.33 11.65 -5.41
C ARG A 88 7.32 12.69 -4.30
N ASP A 89 6.18 12.85 -3.66
CA ASP A 89 6.02 13.84 -2.60
C ASP A 89 6.94 13.52 -1.40
N ALA A 90 7.11 12.23 -1.08
CA ALA A 90 8.06 11.79 -0.07
C ALA A 90 9.52 12.09 -0.44
N ALA A 91 9.89 11.98 -1.71
CA ALA A 91 11.25 12.28 -2.18
C ALA A 91 11.60 13.78 -2.03
N GLU A 92 10.61 14.64 -2.18
CA GLU A 92 10.76 16.09 -2.00
C GLU A 92 10.93 16.48 -0.52
N GLN A 93 10.37 15.69 0.41
CA GLN A 93 10.47 15.95 1.84
C GLN A 93 11.81 15.49 2.43
N GLY A 94 12.24 14.26 2.12
CA GLY A 94 13.50 13.74 2.66
C GLY A 94 13.53 12.24 2.91
N LEU A 95 14.14 11.84 4.04
CA LEU A 95 14.33 10.43 4.37
C LEU A 95 12.99 9.72 4.63
N SER A 96 12.69 8.69 3.85
CA SER A 96 11.55 7.81 4.06
C SER A 96 11.87 6.68 5.03
N VAL A 97 11.08 6.55 6.09
CA VAL A 97 11.16 5.46 7.08
C VAL A 97 10.09 4.42 6.77
N LEU A 98 10.50 3.18 6.55
CA LEU A 98 9.63 2.05 6.21
C LEU A 98 9.63 1.04 7.34
N ALA A 99 8.47 0.57 7.77
CA ALA A 99 8.37 -0.55 8.70
C ALA A 99 8.91 -1.85 8.06
N ALA A 100 9.61 -2.66 8.84
CA ALA A 100 10.16 -3.94 8.39
C ALA A 100 9.87 -5.06 9.42
N PRO A 101 9.39 -6.24 9.00
CA PRO A 101 9.01 -6.57 7.62
C PRO A 101 7.88 -5.67 7.13
N GLY A 102 7.81 -5.35 5.86
CA GLY A 102 6.82 -4.42 5.33
C GLY A 102 6.47 -4.65 3.87
N PHE A 103 5.47 -3.92 3.38
CA PHE A 103 4.98 -4.06 2.03
C PHE A 103 6.04 -3.63 1.01
N ALA A 104 6.41 -4.55 0.13
CA ALA A 104 7.54 -4.38 -0.79
C ALA A 104 7.35 -3.23 -1.79
N ASP A 105 6.10 -2.91 -2.11
CA ASP A 105 5.77 -1.93 -3.15
C ASP A 105 6.13 -0.49 -2.75
N TYR A 106 6.14 -0.18 -1.46
CA TYR A 106 6.64 1.13 -0.98
C TYR A 106 8.09 1.37 -1.40
N LYS A 107 8.94 0.35 -1.23
CA LYS A 107 10.35 0.46 -1.63
C LYS A 107 10.52 0.55 -3.14
N ARG A 108 9.67 -0.16 -3.91
CA ARG A 108 9.61 -0.04 -5.37
C ARG A 108 9.25 1.39 -5.77
N ALA A 109 8.19 1.94 -5.20
CA ALA A 109 7.72 3.29 -5.49
C ALA A 109 8.79 4.37 -5.19
N LEU A 110 9.44 4.30 -4.04
CA LEU A 110 10.52 5.21 -3.66
C LEU A 110 11.72 5.14 -4.62
N ARG A 111 12.06 3.96 -5.12
CA ARG A 111 13.12 3.80 -6.13
C ARG A 111 12.80 4.51 -7.44
N CYS A 112 11.54 4.63 -7.84
CA CYS A 112 11.16 5.35 -9.07
C CYS A 112 11.58 6.83 -9.02
N TRP A 113 11.70 7.39 -7.83
CA TRP A 113 12.07 8.79 -7.61
C TRP A 113 13.45 8.96 -6.97
N SER A 114 14.26 7.91 -6.94
CA SER A 114 15.58 7.89 -6.29
C SER A 114 15.54 8.37 -4.84
N ALA A 115 14.40 8.19 -4.17
CA ALA A 115 14.19 8.63 -2.80
C ALA A 115 15.03 7.81 -1.81
N THR A 116 15.64 8.49 -0.84
CA THR A 116 16.37 7.85 0.23
C THR A 116 15.42 7.19 1.20
N SER A 117 15.69 5.94 1.57
CA SER A 117 14.84 5.22 2.51
C SER A 117 15.64 4.39 3.51
N ARG A 118 15.09 4.27 4.73
CA ARG A 118 15.60 3.44 5.81
C ARG A 118 14.50 2.51 6.31
N GLN A 119 14.86 1.27 6.63
CA GLN A 119 13.95 0.34 7.28
C GLN A 119 14.06 0.47 8.80
N GLN A 120 12.92 0.46 9.46
CA GLN A 120 12.79 0.34 10.91
C GLN A 120 12.17 -1.01 11.24
N GLN A 121 12.89 -1.82 12.02
CA GLN A 121 12.38 -3.11 12.45
C GLN A 121 11.18 -2.93 13.38
N LEU A 122 10.10 -3.64 13.09
CA LEU A 122 8.96 -3.75 13.98
C LEU A 122 9.25 -4.81 15.05
N PRO A 123 8.83 -4.60 16.30
CA PRO A 123 8.87 -5.65 17.29
C PRO A 123 7.95 -6.79 16.87
N LEU A 124 8.38 -8.03 17.11
CA LEU A 124 7.58 -9.22 16.80
C LEU A 124 6.38 -9.39 17.74
N LEU A 125 6.43 -8.73 18.90
CA LEU A 125 5.34 -8.72 19.86
C LEU A 125 4.32 -7.65 19.46
N TRP A 126 3.05 -7.97 19.64
CA TRP A 126 1.90 -7.10 19.34
C TRP A 126 1.68 -6.06 20.44
N ASP A 127 2.75 -5.40 20.84
CA ASP A 127 2.73 -4.41 21.88
C ASP A 127 1.98 -3.14 21.48
N GLU A 128 1.58 -2.43 22.50
CA GLU A 128 0.78 -1.24 22.44
C GLU A 128 1.55 -0.07 21.79
N GLY A 129 1.16 0.28 20.60
CA GLY A 129 1.65 1.48 19.92
C GLY A 129 2.67 1.24 18.82
N PHE A 130 2.80 2.23 17.98
CA PHE A 130 3.77 2.22 16.89
C PHE A 130 5.19 2.46 17.47
N PRO A 131 6.19 1.67 17.09
CA PRO A 131 7.52 1.79 17.66
C PRO A 131 8.17 3.14 17.34
N LYS A 132 8.84 3.72 18.32
CA LYS A 132 9.62 4.94 18.11
C LYS A 132 10.80 4.64 17.18
N PRO A 133 11.07 5.49 16.20
CA PRO A 133 12.22 5.29 15.31
C PRO A 133 13.53 5.43 16.10
N SER A 134 14.47 4.53 15.81
CA SER A 134 15.81 4.55 16.40
C SER A 134 16.86 4.25 15.33
N PRO A 135 17.80 5.13 15.03
CA PRO A 135 17.91 6.50 15.55
C PRO A 135 16.78 7.39 15.05
N ASP A 136 16.63 8.58 15.63
CA ASP A 136 15.66 9.58 15.17
C ASP A 136 15.93 9.90 13.68
N PRO A 137 14.92 9.86 12.83
CA PRO A 137 15.12 10.14 11.39
C PRO A 137 15.41 11.60 11.08
N GLY A 138 15.20 12.52 12.04
CA GLY A 138 15.37 13.97 11.86
C GLY A 138 14.14 14.67 11.29
N GLU A 139 14.22 16.01 11.29
CA GLU A 139 13.20 16.85 10.67
C GLU A 139 13.13 16.59 9.15
N GLY A 140 11.95 16.77 8.58
CA GLY A 140 11.70 16.55 7.14
C GLY A 140 11.58 15.08 6.74
N SER A 141 11.60 14.14 7.70
CA SER A 141 11.43 12.71 7.39
C SER A 141 9.98 12.33 7.10
N VAL A 142 9.81 11.26 6.35
CA VAL A 142 8.51 10.70 5.93
C VAL A 142 8.31 9.31 6.54
N LEU A 143 7.15 9.05 7.09
CA LEU A 143 6.80 7.73 7.62
C LEU A 143 5.82 7.02 6.70
N TRP A 144 6.11 5.77 6.37
CA TRP A 144 5.20 4.89 5.64
C TRP A 144 4.64 3.83 6.58
N ILE A 145 3.32 3.80 6.70
CA ILE A 145 2.56 2.87 7.54
C ILE A 145 1.61 2.05 6.67
N CYS A 146 1.41 0.80 7.02
CA CYS A 146 0.30 0.00 6.53
C CYS A 146 -0.53 -0.42 7.75
N ASN A 147 -1.79 -0.06 7.80
CA ASN A 147 -2.64 -0.33 8.96
C ASN A 147 -4.02 -0.88 8.54
N PRO A 148 -4.33 -2.18 8.75
CA PRO A 148 -3.49 -3.22 9.38
C PRO A 148 -2.20 -3.48 8.63
N HIS A 149 -1.12 -3.81 9.35
CA HIS A 149 0.21 -3.94 8.77
C HIS A 149 0.35 -5.19 7.88
N ASN A 150 0.89 -5.00 6.70
CA ASN A 150 1.26 -6.10 5.79
C ASN A 150 2.79 -6.32 5.86
N PRO A 151 3.32 -7.51 6.25
CA PRO A 151 2.59 -8.79 6.31
C PRO A 151 2.15 -9.24 7.72
N THR A 152 2.45 -8.51 8.78
CA THR A 152 2.34 -9.02 10.16
C THR A 152 0.91 -9.03 10.70
N GLY A 153 0.01 -8.23 10.12
CA GLY A 153 -1.36 -8.07 10.60
C GLY A 153 -1.49 -7.18 11.85
N GLN A 154 -0.41 -6.57 12.33
CA GLN A 154 -0.46 -5.65 13.46
C GLN A 154 -1.40 -4.48 13.16
N LEU A 155 -2.18 -4.10 14.15
CA LEU A 155 -3.16 -3.03 14.06
C LEU A 155 -2.87 -1.98 15.14
N TRP A 156 -2.59 -0.77 14.71
CA TRP A 156 -2.37 0.35 15.61
C TRP A 156 -3.61 1.22 15.72
N SER A 157 -3.90 1.64 16.93
CA SER A 157 -5.01 2.55 17.19
C SER A 157 -4.73 3.95 16.65
N ARG A 158 -5.80 4.73 16.44
CA ARG A 158 -5.67 6.15 16.11
C ARG A 158 -4.82 6.90 17.15
N ALA A 159 -5.00 6.60 18.43
CA ALA A 159 -4.25 7.23 19.52
C ALA A 159 -2.74 6.96 19.42
N SER A 160 -2.34 5.77 18.95
CA SER A 160 -0.94 5.42 18.73
C SER A 160 -0.33 6.11 17.51
N LEU A 161 -1.13 6.34 16.47
CA LEU A 161 -0.64 6.92 15.21
C LEU A 161 -0.68 8.47 15.20
N GLN A 162 -1.62 9.08 15.90
CA GLN A 162 -1.80 10.52 15.90
C GLN A 162 -0.54 11.32 16.29
N PRO A 163 0.25 10.94 17.31
CA PRO A 163 1.49 11.67 17.64
C PRO A 163 2.56 11.62 16.57
N LEU A 164 2.46 10.68 15.61
CA LEU A 164 3.40 10.58 14.49
C LEU A 164 3.20 11.71 13.48
N LEU A 165 2.00 12.28 13.38
CA LEU A 165 1.70 13.41 12.50
C LEU A 165 2.44 14.70 12.92
N GLU A 166 2.79 14.82 14.20
CA GLU A 166 3.57 15.96 14.72
C GLU A 166 5.08 15.74 14.56
N ARG A 167 5.50 14.48 14.43
CA ARG A 167 6.90 14.09 14.39
C ARG A 167 7.49 14.03 12.98
N TYR A 168 6.68 13.65 12.02
CA TYR A 168 7.10 13.46 10.63
C TYR A 168 6.52 14.57 9.75
N ALA A 169 7.27 15.03 8.77
CA ALA A 169 6.80 16.03 7.80
C ALA A 169 5.64 15.48 6.94
N LEU A 170 5.63 14.18 6.70
CA LEU A 170 4.57 13.49 5.96
C LEU A 170 4.38 12.07 6.54
N VAL A 171 3.14 11.68 6.73
CA VAL A 171 2.77 10.30 7.07
C VAL A 171 1.90 9.74 5.95
N ILE A 172 2.34 8.65 5.33
CA ILE A 172 1.62 7.91 4.29
C ILE A 172 1.11 6.61 4.90
N CYS A 173 -0.24 6.47 4.96
CA CYS A 173 -0.90 5.34 5.59
C CYS A 173 -1.87 4.65 4.62
#